data_f360b361590700c0e10914fa3b90b13a
#
_entry.id   f360b361590700c0e10914fa3b90b13a
#
_cell.length_a   1.000
_cell.length_b   1.000
_cell.length_c   1.000
_cell.angle_alpha   90.00
_cell.angle_beta   90.00
_cell.angle_gamma   90.00
#
_symmetry.space_group_name_H-M   'P 1'
#
loop_
_entity.id
_entity.type
_entity.pdbx_description
1 polymer ?
#
loop_
_entity_poly.entity_id
_entity_poly.type
_entity_poly.pdbx_seq_one_letter_code
_entity_poly.pdbx_strand_id
1 'polypeptide(L)'
;GVPNWDVVQVEAEELTLGCADGFYEKLDWDKLGGKDKFLPAAVNDCGVGAIVWSTAIAYDGDKLKEGPTSWADFWDVQKFPGKRSLRRGPKYSLEFALMADGVPPAEVYKVLSTPEGVDRAFKKLDELKPHIVWWESGAQPLQLLASGEVVMTTAYNGRIAGINKSEGKNFKIVWPGSIYAIDSWVILKNSPNKDAAMDFIAFASQPENQVKLPEYVAYGLPNKEAANAVPAALQADLPTAPENLAGALALDADFWVDNIEELNKRFNAWLAQ
;
A
#
# COMPACT_ATOMS: atom_id res chain seq x y z
N GLY A 1 -26.01 9.58 15.94
CA GLY A 1 -27.10 9.83 14.98
C GLY A 1 -27.20 8.71 13.95
N VAL A 2 -28.19 8.77 13.07
CA VAL A 2 -28.30 7.85 11.92
C VAL A 2 -27.34 8.32 10.84
N PRO A 3 -26.44 7.46 10.31
CA PRO A 3 -25.52 7.85 9.26
C PRO A 3 -26.22 8.06 7.90
N ASN A 4 -25.62 8.88 7.03
CA ASN A 4 -26.12 9.08 5.65
C ASN A 4 -25.64 8.00 4.68
N TRP A 5 -24.68 7.17 5.09
CA TRP A 5 -24.10 6.05 4.34
C TRP A 5 -24.25 4.79 5.15
N ASP A 6 -24.45 3.66 4.50
CA ASP A 6 -24.56 2.37 5.17
C ASP A 6 -23.22 1.61 5.13
N VAL A 7 -22.59 1.58 3.96
CA VAL A 7 -21.31 0.93 3.70
C VAL A 7 -20.31 1.96 3.21
N VAL A 8 -19.11 1.91 3.74
CA VAL A 8 -17.98 2.73 3.27
C VAL A 8 -16.74 1.84 3.14
N GLN A 9 -15.84 2.27 2.25
CA GLN A 9 -14.50 1.68 2.13
C GLN A 9 -13.54 2.59 2.88
N VAL A 10 -12.74 2.01 3.77
CA VAL A 10 -11.82 2.73 4.66
C VAL A 10 -10.41 2.15 4.56
N GLU A 11 -9.40 2.97 4.78
CA GLU A 11 -8.01 2.53 4.90
C GLU A 11 -7.78 1.81 6.25
N ALA A 12 -6.63 1.18 6.39
CA ALA A 12 -6.34 0.29 7.51
C ALA A 12 -6.36 1.01 8.87
N GLU A 13 -5.83 2.23 8.95
CA GLU A 13 -5.81 3.02 10.19
C GLU A 13 -7.21 3.49 10.58
N GLU A 14 -8.03 3.91 9.62
CA GLU A 14 -9.42 4.29 9.88
C GLU A 14 -10.26 3.07 10.33
N LEU A 15 -9.97 1.89 9.78
CA LEU A 15 -10.60 0.66 10.24
C LEU A 15 -10.23 0.37 11.70
N THR A 16 -8.94 0.43 12.03
CA THR A 16 -8.46 0.17 13.40
C THR A 16 -9.09 1.14 14.39
N LEU A 17 -8.98 2.44 14.14
CA LEU A 17 -9.55 3.48 15.03
C LEU A 17 -11.06 3.41 15.10
N GLY A 18 -11.74 3.36 13.96
CA GLY A 18 -13.20 3.38 13.92
C GLY A 18 -13.84 2.14 14.54
N CYS A 19 -13.17 0.97 14.47
CA CYS A 19 -13.62 -0.23 15.16
C CYS A 19 -13.45 -0.11 16.67
N ALA A 20 -12.29 0.39 17.14
CA ALA A 20 -12.00 0.61 18.56
C ALA A 20 -12.96 1.64 19.18
N ASP A 21 -13.25 2.71 18.46
CA ASP A 21 -14.15 3.79 18.89
C ASP A 21 -15.66 3.45 18.73
N GLY A 22 -15.97 2.28 18.16
CA GLY A 22 -17.34 1.82 17.99
C GLY A 22 -18.13 2.56 16.89
N PHE A 23 -17.44 3.10 15.88
CA PHE A 23 -18.07 3.76 14.73
C PHE A 23 -18.59 2.79 13.69
N TYR A 24 -18.18 1.53 13.75
CA TYR A 24 -18.58 0.48 12.81
C TYR A 24 -19.33 -0.64 13.52
N GLU A 25 -20.20 -1.31 12.76
CA GLU A 25 -20.84 -2.55 13.20
C GLU A 25 -19.85 -3.72 13.09
N LYS A 26 -19.98 -4.70 13.97
CA LYS A 26 -19.27 -5.96 13.77
C LYS A 26 -19.87 -6.73 12.61
N LEU A 27 -19.01 -7.31 11.77
CA LEU A 27 -19.42 -8.10 10.62
C LEU A 27 -19.83 -9.53 11.01
N ASP A 28 -20.79 -10.06 10.28
CA ASP A 28 -21.17 -11.48 10.33
C ASP A 28 -20.22 -12.29 9.42
N TRP A 29 -19.17 -12.86 10.04
CA TRP A 29 -18.16 -13.63 9.32
C TRP A 29 -18.68 -14.95 8.76
N ASP A 30 -19.77 -15.51 9.32
CA ASP A 30 -20.40 -16.71 8.75
C ASP A 30 -21.01 -16.41 7.38
N LYS A 31 -21.61 -15.23 7.19
CA LYS A 31 -22.10 -14.76 5.89
C LYS A 31 -20.97 -14.54 4.87
N LEU A 32 -19.75 -14.30 5.31
CA LEU A 32 -18.57 -14.14 4.49
C LEU A 32 -17.85 -15.46 4.18
N GLY A 33 -18.34 -16.57 4.70
CA GLY A 33 -17.74 -17.90 4.53
C GLY A 33 -16.57 -18.21 5.46
N GLY A 34 -16.29 -17.32 6.44
CA GLY A 34 -15.27 -17.51 7.46
C GLY A 34 -14.00 -16.68 7.22
N LYS A 35 -13.32 -16.34 8.31
CA LYS A 35 -12.10 -15.53 8.32
C LYS A 35 -10.92 -16.18 7.57
N ASP A 36 -10.86 -17.48 7.53
CA ASP A 36 -9.81 -18.27 6.86
C ASP A 36 -9.81 -18.16 5.34
N LYS A 37 -10.90 -17.69 4.76
CA LYS A 37 -11.01 -17.44 3.31
C LYS A 37 -10.23 -16.23 2.84
N PHE A 38 -9.84 -15.34 3.75
CA PHE A 38 -9.20 -14.05 3.43
C PHE A 38 -7.73 -14.02 3.87
N LEU A 39 -6.98 -13.11 3.27
CA LEU A 39 -5.63 -12.78 3.75
C LEU A 39 -5.71 -12.35 5.23
N PRO A 40 -4.76 -12.74 6.08
CA PRO A 40 -4.81 -12.36 7.51
C PRO A 40 -4.96 -10.86 7.74
N ALA A 41 -4.25 -10.02 6.96
CA ALA A 41 -4.35 -8.57 7.06
C ALA A 41 -5.70 -8.00 6.56
N ALA A 42 -6.53 -8.80 5.88
CA ALA A 42 -7.86 -8.40 5.40
C ALA A 42 -8.99 -8.74 6.39
N VAL A 43 -8.65 -9.23 7.58
CA VAL A 43 -9.61 -9.72 8.59
C VAL A 43 -9.60 -8.81 9.81
N ASN A 44 -10.75 -8.20 10.09
CA ASN A 44 -11.00 -7.41 11.30
C ASN A 44 -12.45 -7.69 11.78
N ASP A 45 -12.74 -7.51 13.06
CA ASP A 45 -14.10 -7.74 13.55
C ASP A 45 -15.14 -6.80 12.94
N CYS A 46 -14.73 -5.59 12.57
CA CYS A 46 -15.61 -4.57 12.00
C CYS A 46 -15.45 -4.40 10.48
N GLY A 47 -14.50 -5.06 9.86
CA GLY A 47 -14.22 -4.87 8.43
C GLY A 47 -13.66 -6.10 7.74
N VAL A 48 -13.90 -6.19 6.45
CA VAL A 48 -13.31 -7.19 5.56
C VAL A 48 -12.63 -6.49 4.40
N GLY A 49 -11.44 -6.96 4.03
CA GLY A 49 -10.71 -6.42 2.89
C GLY A 49 -11.54 -6.32 1.62
N ALA A 50 -11.52 -5.16 0.99
CA ALA A 50 -12.16 -4.87 -0.28
C ALA A 50 -11.17 -4.98 -1.44
N ILE A 51 -10.01 -4.35 -1.28
CA ILE A 51 -8.92 -4.32 -2.25
C ILE A 51 -7.58 -4.38 -1.55
N VAL A 52 -6.57 -4.88 -2.25
CA VAL A 52 -5.15 -4.80 -1.85
C VAL A 52 -4.43 -3.93 -2.85
N TRP A 53 -3.79 -2.88 -2.37
CA TRP A 53 -2.94 -2.01 -3.17
C TRP A 53 -1.52 -1.97 -2.60
N SER A 54 -0.57 -1.51 -3.38
CA SER A 54 0.84 -1.49 -2.98
C SER A 54 1.52 -0.20 -3.39
N THR A 55 2.42 0.27 -2.53
CA THR A 55 3.42 1.27 -2.88
C THR A 55 4.72 0.56 -3.21
N ALA A 56 5.24 0.80 -4.40
CA ALA A 56 6.43 0.14 -4.93
C ALA A 56 7.34 1.12 -5.65
N ILE A 57 8.58 0.70 -5.92
CA ILE A 57 9.47 1.43 -6.83
C ILE A 57 8.91 1.31 -8.25
N ALA A 58 8.89 2.42 -8.97
CA ALA A 58 8.62 2.46 -10.40
C ALA A 58 9.74 3.19 -11.14
N TYR A 59 10.04 2.73 -12.35
CA TYR A 59 10.98 3.37 -13.27
C TYR A 59 10.52 3.21 -14.72
N ASP A 60 11.05 4.05 -15.60
CA ASP A 60 10.74 3.99 -17.04
C ASP A 60 11.67 2.96 -17.73
N GLY A 61 11.10 1.83 -18.15
CA GLY A 61 11.81 0.74 -18.81
C GLY A 61 12.34 1.09 -20.20
N ASP A 62 11.88 2.18 -20.80
CA ASP A 62 12.42 2.68 -22.07
C ASP A 62 13.69 3.50 -21.84
N LYS A 63 13.82 4.16 -20.69
CA LYS A 63 14.98 4.96 -20.32
C LYS A 63 16.07 4.16 -19.60
N LEU A 64 15.66 3.27 -18.68
CA LEU A 64 16.56 2.39 -17.93
C LEU A 64 16.40 0.93 -18.40
N LYS A 65 17.36 0.44 -19.18
CA LYS A 65 17.34 -0.97 -19.65
C LYS A 65 17.59 -1.97 -18.53
N GLU A 66 18.49 -1.59 -17.60
CA GLU A 66 18.71 -2.29 -16.34
C GLU A 66 18.25 -1.35 -15.21
N GLY A 67 17.05 -1.58 -14.70
CA GLY A 67 16.47 -0.78 -13.65
C GLY A 67 16.86 -1.23 -12.24
N PRO A 68 16.42 -0.51 -11.19
CA PRO A 68 16.63 -0.90 -9.81
C PRO A 68 15.92 -2.22 -9.52
N THR A 69 16.47 -3.02 -8.61
CA THR A 69 15.89 -4.31 -8.18
C THR A 69 15.62 -4.35 -6.68
N SER A 70 16.02 -3.32 -5.96
CA SER A 70 15.93 -3.26 -4.49
C SER A 70 15.87 -1.82 -4.00
N TRP A 71 15.56 -1.64 -2.72
CA TRP A 71 15.67 -0.32 -2.08
C TRP A 71 17.13 0.15 -1.97
N ALA A 72 18.10 -0.75 -1.84
CA ALA A 72 19.51 -0.37 -1.92
C ALA A 72 19.84 0.29 -3.27
N ASP A 73 19.34 -0.24 -4.37
CA ASP A 73 19.47 0.38 -5.70
C ASP A 73 18.77 1.75 -5.77
N PHE A 74 17.60 1.90 -5.13
CA PHE A 74 16.90 3.18 -5.06
C PHE A 74 17.72 4.26 -4.35
N TRP A 75 18.53 3.90 -3.37
CA TRP A 75 19.45 4.79 -2.64
C TRP A 75 20.77 5.01 -3.37
N ASP A 76 21.14 4.15 -4.31
CA ASP A 76 22.44 4.21 -5.01
C ASP A 76 22.43 5.27 -6.13
N VAL A 77 22.77 6.50 -5.76
CA VAL A 77 22.86 7.63 -6.71
C VAL A 77 24.09 7.58 -7.61
N GLN A 78 25.04 6.70 -7.33
CA GLN A 78 26.20 6.46 -8.21
C GLN A 78 25.83 5.51 -9.33
N LYS A 79 25.15 4.41 -9.01
CA LYS A 79 24.67 3.44 -10.00
C LYS A 79 23.54 4.00 -10.85
N PHE A 80 22.63 4.77 -10.24
CA PHE A 80 21.49 5.42 -10.91
C PHE A 80 21.53 6.94 -10.65
N PRO A 81 22.34 7.69 -11.43
CA PRO A 81 22.44 9.15 -11.27
C PRO A 81 21.11 9.85 -11.55
N GLY A 82 20.77 10.84 -10.75
CA GLY A 82 19.58 11.65 -10.89
C GLY A 82 18.74 11.71 -9.63
N LYS A 83 17.60 12.41 -9.71
CA LYS A 83 16.66 12.51 -8.61
C LYS A 83 15.72 11.31 -8.56
N ARG A 84 15.19 11.03 -7.39
CA ARG A 84 14.12 10.08 -7.16
C ARG A 84 13.00 10.73 -6.35
N SER A 85 11.84 10.13 -6.38
CA SER A 85 10.67 10.71 -5.73
C SER A 85 10.08 9.77 -4.69
N LEU A 86 9.81 10.33 -3.51
CA LEU A 86 9.15 9.67 -2.38
C LEU A 86 7.88 10.45 -2.00
N ARG A 87 6.91 9.77 -1.39
CA ARG A 87 5.76 10.43 -0.77
C ARG A 87 6.24 11.25 0.42
N ARG A 88 5.79 12.50 0.51
CA ARG A 88 6.09 13.37 1.64
C ARG A 88 5.45 12.85 2.92
N GLY A 89 6.28 12.54 3.90
CA GLY A 89 5.86 12.04 5.20
C GLY A 89 6.73 10.89 5.69
N PRO A 90 6.62 10.52 6.97
CA PRO A 90 7.37 9.43 7.57
C PRO A 90 6.87 8.05 7.11
N LYS A 91 5.53 7.91 6.96
CA LYS A 91 4.88 6.67 6.54
C LYS A 91 5.36 6.28 5.15
N TYR A 92 5.73 5.04 4.98
CA TYR A 92 6.45 4.44 3.84
C TYR A 92 7.92 4.85 3.76
N SER A 93 8.28 6.12 3.94
CA SER A 93 9.66 6.60 3.81
C SER A 93 10.61 5.96 4.83
N LEU A 94 10.16 5.79 6.08
CA LEU A 94 10.97 5.16 7.13
C LEU A 94 11.16 3.66 6.87
N GLU A 95 10.11 2.97 6.46
CA GLU A 95 10.18 1.56 6.09
C GLU A 95 11.14 1.34 4.90
N PHE A 96 11.02 2.14 3.86
CA PHE A 96 11.89 2.06 2.70
C PHE A 96 13.35 2.35 3.04
N ALA A 97 13.60 3.33 3.91
CA ALA A 97 14.94 3.65 4.39
C ALA A 97 15.57 2.47 5.14
N LEU A 98 14.83 1.82 6.03
CA LEU A 98 15.32 0.64 6.73
C LEU A 98 15.61 -0.52 5.78
N MET A 99 14.74 -0.78 4.81
CA MET A 99 14.98 -1.82 3.81
C MET A 99 16.19 -1.49 2.93
N ALA A 100 16.40 -0.23 2.58
CA ALA A 100 17.60 0.25 1.88
C ALA A 100 18.89 0.05 2.72
N ASP A 101 18.75 0.12 4.05
CA ASP A 101 19.84 -0.12 5.00
C ASP A 101 19.99 -1.61 5.39
N GLY A 102 19.34 -2.50 4.66
CA GLY A 102 19.49 -3.95 4.78
C GLY A 102 18.58 -4.63 5.80
N VAL A 103 17.60 -3.93 6.37
CA VAL A 103 16.60 -4.55 7.26
C VAL A 103 15.65 -5.39 6.40
N PRO A 104 15.49 -6.70 6.69
CA PRO A 104 14.50 -7.51 5.98
C PRO A 104 13.08 -6.98 6.18
N PRO A 105 12.18 -7.09 5.20
CA PRO A 105 10.79 -6.64 5.34
C PRO A 105 10.11 -7.12 6.63
N ALA A 106 10.24 -8.39 6.99
CA ALA A 106 9.64 -8.97 8.19
C ALA A 106 10.12 -8.35 9.52
N GLU A 107 11.27 -7.66 9.54
CA GLU A 107 11.86 -7.07 10.75
C GLU A 107 11.65 -5.54 10.83
N VAL A 108 11.08 -4.91 9.79
CA VAL A 108 10.99 -3.45 9.68
C VAL A 108 10.26 -2.83 10.86
N TYR A 109 9.06 -3.28 11.18
CA TYR A 109 8.28 -2.69 12.29
C TYR A 109 8.84 -3.02 13.67
N LYS A 110 9.51 -4.15 13.83
CA LYS A 110 10.25 -4.46 15.05
C LYS A 110 11.39 -3.45 15.28
N VAL A 111 12.10 -3.08 14.21
CA VAL A 111 13.16 -2.07 14.27
C VAL A 111 12.55 -0.68 14.50
N LEU A 112 11.49 -0.29 13.77
CA LEU A 112 10.80 1.00 13.95
C LEU A 112 10.14 1.17 15.32
N SER A 113 9.87 0.10 16.04
CA SER A 113 9.29 0.14 17.39
C SER A 113 10.32 0.54 18.47
N THR A 114 11.57 0.82 18.09
CA THR A 114 12.63 1.30 18.98
C THR A 114 13.09 2.69 18.57
N PRO A 115 13.47 3.57 19.55
CA PRO A 115 14.05 4.88 19.24
C PRO A 115 15.28 4.79 18.33
N GLU A 116 16.15 3.82 18.56
CA GLU A 116 17.36 3.58 17.78
C GLU A 116 17.04 3.18 16.33
N GLY A 117 15.98 2.40 16.13
CA GLY A 117 15.52 2.03 14.80
C GLY A 117 14.94 3.20 14.03
N VAL A 118 14.21 4.09 14.69
CA VAL A 118 13.72 5.34 14.10
C VAL A 118 14.89 6.24 13.72
N ASP A 119 15.89 6.40 14.61
CA ASP A 119 17.11 7.16 14.34
C ASP A 119 17.87 6.62 13.14
N ARG A 120 17.97 5.30 13.03
CA ARG A 120 18.59 4.61 11.90
C ARG A 120 17.88 4.93 10.58
N ALA A 121 16.55 4.90 10.58
CA ALA A 121 15.75 5.23 9.38
C ALA A 121 15.98 6.69 8.93
N PHE A 122 15.93 7.66 9.84
CA PHE A 122 16.21 9.08 9.53
C PHE A 122 17.64 9.29 9.05
N LYS A 123 18.63 8.64 9.67
CA LYS A 123 20.01 8.70 9.22
C LYS A 123 20.16 8.17 7.79
N LYS A 124 19.43 7.12 7.45
CA LYS A 124 19.43 6.58 6.08
C LYS A 124 18.76 7.54 5.10
N LEU A 125 17.70 8.23 5.51
CA LEU A 125 17.06 9.30 4.72
C LEU A 125 17.99 10.48 4.48
N ASP A 126 18.87 10.84 5.41
CA ASP A 126 19.86 11.92 5.22
C ASP A 126 20.72 11.70 3.96
N GLU A 127 21.11 10.46 3.69
CA GLU A 127 21.92 10.12 2.52
C GLU A 127 21.21 10.46 1.21
N LEU A 128 19.89 10.29 1.17
CA LEU A 128 19.08 10.48 -0.03
C LEU A 128 18.45 11.87 -0.13
N LYS A 129 18.35 12.59 0.96
CA LYS A 129 17.64 13.88 1.06
C LYS A 129 17.99 14.88 -0.07
N PRO A 130 19.25 15.09 -0.46
CA PRO A 130 19.61 16.01 -1.54
C PRO A 130 19.09 15.59 -2.92
N HIS A 131 18.67 14.33 -3.06
CA HIS A 131 18.27 13.72 -4.32
C HIS A 131 16.77 13.42 -4.39
N ILE A 132 15.98 13.85 -3.38
CA ILE A 132 14.54 13.56 -3.33
C ILE A 132 13.71 14.72 -3.88
N VAL A 133 12.74 14.38 -4.72
CA VAL A 133 11.59 15.20 -5.04
C VAL A 133 10.39 14.62 -4.30
N TRP A 134 9.77 15.40 -3.43
CA TRP A 134 8.63 14.93 -2.64
C TRP A 134 7.32 15.06 -3.41
N TRP A 135 6.48 14.03 -3.37
CA TRP A 135 5.14 14.09 -3.91
C TRP A 135 4.08 13.95 -2.79
N GLU A 136 2.90 14.52 -3.02
CA GLU A 136 1.80 14.54 -2.03
C GLU A 136 0.53 13.89 -2.58
N SER A 137 0.32 13.93 -3.89
CA SER A 137 -0.84 13.29 -4.53
C SER A 137 -0.41 12.13 -5.44
N GLY A 138 -1.23 11.07 -5.48
CA GLY A 138 -0.89 9.84 -6.20
C GLY A 138 -0.73 9.97 -7.72
N ALA A 139 -1.08 11.11 -8.33
CA ALA A 139 -0.82 11.38 -9.75
C ALA A 139 0.58 11.95 -10.00
N GLN A 140 1.14 12.68 -9.03
CA GLN A 140 2.43 13.37 -9.18
C GLN A 140 3.62 12.47 -9.52
N PRO A 141 3.84 11.32 -8.83
CA PRO A 141 5.05 10.53 -9.05
C PRO A 141 5.18 10.04 -10.48
N LEU A 142 4.09 9.67 -11.12
CA LEU A 142 4.12 9.19 -12.51
C LEU A 142 4.31 10.34 -13.51
N GLN A 143 3.86 11.55 -13.21
CA GLN A 143 4.15 12.75 -13.97
C GLN A 143 5.64 13.11 -13.91
N LEU A 144 6.24 13.08 -12.71
CA LEU A 144 7.68 13.30 -12.50
C LEU A 144 8.52 12.27 -13.24
N LEU A 145 8.09 11.02 -13.27
CA LEU A 145 8.76 9.96 -14.00
C LEU A 145 8.61 10.14 -15.52
N ALA A 146 7.43 10.45 -16.02
CA ALA A 146 7.15 10.66 -17.42
C ALA A 146 7.92 11.87 -17.99
N SER A 147 8.01 12.96 -17.25
CA SER A 147 8.77 14.16 -17.64
C SER A 147 10.29 13.95 -17.61
N GLY A 148 10.77 12.92 -16.90
CA GLY A 148 12.19 12.68 -16.69
C GLY A 148 12.82 13.55 -15.59
N GLU A 149 12.00 14.23 -14.78
CA GLU A 149 12.48 14.99 -13.62
C GLU A 149 13.09 14.05 -12.56
N VAL A 150 12.58 12.83 -12.47
CA VAL A 150 13.14 11.76 -11.64
C VAL A 150 13.47 10.52 -12.48
N VAL A 151 14.48 9.77 -12.07
CA VAL A 151 14.90 8.52 -12.75
C VAL A 151 14.13 7.31 -12.23
N MET A 152 13.61 7.40 -11.00
CA MET A 152 12.75 6.41 -10.37
C MET A 152 11.88 7.09 -9.30
N THR A 153 10.79 6.45 -8.94
CA THR A 153 9.84 6.98 -7.96
C THR A 153 9.24 5.87 -7.13
N THR A 154 8.60 6.23 -6.03
CA THR A 154 7.59 5.38 -5.40
C THR A 154 6.22 5.76 -5.95
N ALA A 155 5.37 4.79 -6.22
CA ALA A 155 4.02 5.03 -6.72
C ALA A 155 3.09 3.87 -6.37
N TYR A 156 1.79 4.10 -6.49
CA TYR A 156 0.77 3.07 -6.30
C TYR A 156 0.66 2.17 -7.53
N ASN A 157 0.71 0.87 -7.32
CA ASN A 157 0.74 -0.12 -8.39
C ASN A 157 -0.41 0.00 -9.39
N GLY A 158 -1.64 0.23 -8.91
CA GLY A 158 -2.80 0.39 -9.80
C GLY A 158 -2.70 1.61 -10.71
N ARG A 159 -2.07 2.70 -10.26
CA ARG A 159 -1.82 3.88 -11.08
C ARG A 159 -0.72 3.65 -12.11
N ILE A 160 0.34 2.90 -11.75
CA ILE A 160 1.40 2.51 -12.70
C ILE A 160 0.80 1.67 -13.83
N ALA A 161 0.06 0.62 -13.49
CA ALA A 161 -0.63 -0.22 -14.48
C ALA A 161 -1.62 0.59 -15.33
N GLY A 162 -2.37 1.49 -14.69
CA GLY A 162 -3.33 2.38 -15.36
C GLY A 162 -2.70 3.26 -16.43
N ILE A 163 -1.62 3.96 -16.12
CA ILE A 163 -0.93 4.85 -17.09
C ILE A 163 -0.25 4.04 -18.20
N ASN A 164 0.29 2.88 -17.89
CA ASN A 164 0.83 1.97 -18.92
C ASN A 164 -0.25 1.59 -19.93
N LYS A 165 -1.45 1.23 -19.44
CA LYS A 165 -2.58 0.84 -20.30
C LYS A 165 -3.15 2.02 -21.09
N SER A 166 -3.34 3.18 -20.45
CA SER A 166 -4.02 4.33 -21.07
C SER A 166 -3.14 5.18 -21.98
N GLU A 167 -1.84 5.27 -21.69
CA GLU A 167 -0.89 6.13 -22.39
C GLU A 167 0.24 5.37 -23.10
N GLY A 168 0.20 4.03 -23.07
CA GLY A 168 1.22 3.21 -23.71
C GLY A 168 2.61 3.38 -23.09
N LYS A 169 2.70 3.72 -21.79
CA LYS A 169 3.97 3.82 -21.08
C LYS A 169 4.55 2.43 -20.78
N ASN A 170 5.85 2.37 -20.58
CA ASN A 170 6.57 1.15 -20.20
C ASN A 170 7.15 1.28 -18.79
N PHE A 171 6.33 1.76 -17.84
CA PHE A 171 6.77 1.88 -16.46
C PHE A 171 6.79 0.50 -15.80
N LYS A 172 7.90 0.19 -15.18
CA LYS A 172 8.14 -1.09 -14.49
C LYS A 172 7.91 -0.95 -13.01
N ILE A 173 7.35 -1.99 -12.39
CA ILE A 173 7.16 -2.10 -10.94
C ILE A 173 8.25 -3.02 -10.39
N VAL A 174 8.90 -2.60 -9.30
CA VAL A 174 9.84 -3.42 -8.54
C VAL A 174 9.12 -3.91 -7.29
N TRP A 175 8.76 -5.17 -7.27
CA TRP A 175 7.95 -5.77 -6.21
C TRP A 175 8.70 -6.11 -4.90
N PRO A 176 9.96 -6.59 -4.92
CA PRO A 176 10.69 -6.86 -3.69
C PRO A 176 10.75 -5.64 -2.76
N GLY A 177 10.28 -5.81 -1.52
CA GLY A 177 10.20 -4.75 -0.53
C GLY A 177 9.07 -3.73 -0.78
N SER A 178 8.13 -3.99 -1.68
CA SER A 178 6.90 -3.19 -1.78
C SER A 178 6.09 -3.28 -0.49
N ILE A 179 5.36 -2.22 -0.17
CA ILE A 179 4.46 -2.21 0.99
C ILE A 179 3.04 -2.29 0.50
N TYR A 180 2.31 -3.33 0.89
CA TYR A 180 0.90 -3.44 0.57
C TYR A 180 0.02 -3.03 1.75
N ALA A 181 -1.11 -2.43 1.41
CA ALA A 181 -2.17 -2.05 2.33
C ALA A 181 -3.51 -2.55 1.82
N ILE A 182 -4.48 -2.61 2.71
CA ILE A 182 -5.81 -3.13 2.42
C ILE A 182 -6.82 -2.06 2.79
N ASP A 183 -7.65 -1.70 1.82
CA ASP A 183 -8.88 -0.98 2.10
C ASP A 183 -9.97 -2.01 2.41
N SER A 184 -10.81 -1.69 3.36
CA SER A 184 -11.82 -2.61 3.87
C SER A 184 -13.23 -2.03 3.77
N TRP A 185 -14.20 -2.91 3.52
CA TRP A 185 -15.61 -2.60 3.69
C TRP A 185 -15.98 -2.60 5.16
N VAL A 186 -16.67 -1.55 5.59
CA VAL A 186 -17.27 -1.44 6.94
C VAL A 186 -18.71 -1.00 6.84
N ILE A 187 -19.51 -1.35 7.86
CA ILE A 187 -20.89 -0.87 8.02
C ILE A 187 -20.88 0.19 9.11
N LEU A 188 -21.37 1.37 8.80
CA LEU A 188 -21.44 2.46 9.79
C LEU A 188 -22.38 2.12 10.94
N LYS A 189 -21.99 2.48 12.15
CA LYS A 189 -22.78 2.26 13.37
C LYS A 189 -24.13 2.92 13.27
N ASN A 190 -25.17 2.22 13.72
CA ASN A 190 -26.57 2.65 13.64
C ASN A 190 -27.12 2.81 12.21
N SER A 191 -26.50 2.16 11.21
CA SER A 191 -27.12 2.08 9.89
C SER A 191 -28.50 1.43 9.96
N PRO A 192 -29.54 2.07 9.41
CA PRO A 192 -30.87 1.49 9.37
C PRO A 192 -30.98 0.29 8.41
N ASN A 193 -29.99 0.12 7.52
CA ASN A 193 -29.96 -0.90 6.48
C ASN A 193 -28.85 -1.94 6.73
N LYS A 194 -28.50 -2.20 8.00
CA LYS A 194 -27.38 -3.09 8.38
C LYS A 194 -27.41 -4.45 7.69
N ASP A 195 -28.59 -5.09 7.61
CA ASP A 195 -28.69 -6.43 7.02
C ASP A 195 -28.44 -6.39 5.50
N ALA A 196 -29.00 -5.42 4.78
CA ALA A 196 -28.75 -5.20 3.36
C ALA A 196 -27.28 -4.80 3.09
N ALA A 197 -26.68 -4.00 3.98
CA ALA A 197 -25.27 -3.66 3.94
C ALA A 197 -24.37 -4.91 4.08
N MET A 198 -24.72 -5.80 5.01
CA MET A 198 -24.02 -7.07 5.19
C MET A 198 -24.15 -8.00 3.98
N ASP A 199 -25.35 -8.07 3.38
CA ASP A 199 -25.59 -8.85 2.17
C ASP A 199 -24.80 -8.30 0.98
N PHE A 200 -24.68 -6.97 0.84
CA PHE A 200 -23.83 -6.33 -0.16
C PHE A 200 -22.35 -6.72 0.03
N ILE A 201 -21.83 -6.59 1.26
CA ILE A 201 -20.44 -6.92 1.56
C ILE A 201 -20.19 -8.40 1.29
N ALA A 202 -21.09 -9.29 1.69
CA ALA A 202 -21.00 -10.72 1.41
C ALA A 202 -20.95 -11.00 -0.09
N PHE A 203 -21.83 -10.36 -0.88
CA PHE A 203 -21.84 -10.48 -2.34
C PHE A 203 -20.53 -9.98 -2.96
N ALA A 204 -20.07 -8.79 -2.56
CA ALA A 204 -18.83 -8.19 -3.08
C ALA A 204 -17.58 -9.01 -2.72
N SER A 205 -17.63 -9.76 -1.62
CA SER A 205 -16.50 -10.56 -1.12
C SER A 205 -16.46 -11.98 -1.66
N GLN A 206 -17.46 -12.41 -2.46
CA GLN A 206 -17.46 -13.73 -3.08
C GLN A 206 -16.35 -13.86 -4.12
N PRO A 207 -15.67 -15.02 -4.22
CA PRO A 207 -14.58 -15.23 -5.18
C PRO A 207 -14.96 -14.90 -6.62
N GLU A 208 -16.15 -15.34 -7.08
CA GLU A 208 -16.66 -15.13 -8.44
C GLU A 208 -16.95 -13.66 -8.77
N ASN A 209 -17.09 -12.81 -7.77
CA ASN A 209 -17.26 -11.35 -7.95
C ASN A 209 -15.92 -10.62 -7.86
N GLN A 210 -15.10 -10.93 -6.86
CA GLN A 210 -13.78 -10.31 -6.70
C GLN A 210 -12.86 -10.59 -7.90
N VAL A 211 -12.85 -11.80 -8.43
CA VAL A 211 -11.97 -12.21 -9.55
C VAL A 211 -12.12 -11.34 -10.80
N LYS A 212 -13.22 -10.62 -10.94
CA LYS A 212 -13.48 -9.71 -12.07
C LYS A 212 -12.79 -8.36 -11.93
N LEU A 213 -12.44 -7.94 -10.71
CA LEU A 213 -11.90 -6.61 -10.45
C LEU A 213 -10.60 -6.31 -11.22
N PRO A 214 -9.62 -7.22 -11.32
CA PRO A 214 -8.37 -6.96 -12.03
C PRO A 214 -8.51 -6.68 -13.53
N GLU A 215 -9.63 -6.99 -14.14
CA GLU A 215 -9.90 -6.63 -15.54
C GLU A 215 -10.06 -5.12 -15.73
N TYR A 216 -10.49 -4.42 -14.67
CA TYR A 216 -10.78 -2.98 -14.67
C TYR A 216 -9.71 -2.16 -14.00
N VAL A 217 -9.14 -2.67 -12.91
CA VAL A 217 -8.12 -1.98 -12.11
C VAL A 217 -7.16 -3.01 -11.50
N ALA A 218 -5.86 -2.73 -11.55
CA ALA A 218 -4.82 -3.64 -11.07
C ALA A 218 -4.69 -3.60 -9.52
N TYR A 219 -5.77 -3.95 -8.81
CA TYR A 219 -5.76 -4.16 -7.37
C TYR A 219 -5.78 -5.65 -7.04
N GLY A 220 -5.08 -6.00 -5.97
CA GLY A 220 -5.07 -7.35 -5.44
C GLY A 220 -6.39 -7.68 -4.76
N LEU A 221 -6.62 -8.98 -4.60
CA LEU A 221 -7.87 -9.53 -4.06
C LEU A 221 -7.64 -10.09 -2.66
N PRO A 222 -8.43 -9.63 -1.66
CA PRO A 222 -8.32 -10.10 -0.28
C PRO A 222 -8.78 -11.56 -0.09
N ASN A 223 -9.74 -12.03 -0.89
CA ASN A 223 -10.19 -13.42 -0.85
C ASN A 223 -9.16 -14.32 -1.54
N LYS A 224 -8.64 -15.32 -0.84
CA LYS A 224 -7.58 -16.22 -1.32
C LYS A 224 -7.98 -17.02 -2.55
N GLU A 225 -9.23 -17.49 -2.60
CA GLU A 225 -9.75 -18.27 -3.74
C GLU A 225 -9.84 -17.38 -4.99
N ALA A 226 -10.35 -16.15 -4.83
CA ALA A 226 -10.38 -15.17 -5.91
C ALA A 226 -8.97 -14.83 -6.42
N ALA A 227 -8.03 -14.57 -5.51
CA ALA A 227 -6.65 -14.26 -5.85
C ALA A 227 -5.98 -15.37 -6.65
N ASN A 228 -6.23 -16.64 -6.30
CA ASN A 228 -5.71 -17.80 -7.00
C ASN A 228 -6.36 -18.03 -8.37
N ALA A 229 -7.57 -17.52 -8.59
CA ALA A 229 -8.33 -17.68 -9.84
C ALA A 229 -8.06 -16.57 -10.87
N VAL A 230 -7.28 -15.54 -10.53
CA VAL A 230 -6.94 -14.45 -11.46
C VAL A 230 -6.14 -15.01 -12.64
N PRO A 231 -6.51 -14.68 -13.90
CA PRO A 231 -5.75 -15.08 -15.08
C PRO A 231 -4.28 -14.63 -15.02
N ALA A 232 -3.35 -15.50 -15.40
CA ALA A 232 -1.91 -15.24 -15.32
C ALA A 232 -1.49 -13.92 -16.00
N ALA A 233 -2.16 -13.55 -17.09
CA ALA A 233 -1.89 -12.30 -17.81
C ALA A 233 -2.14 -11.02 -16.97
N LEU A 234 -2.98 -11.10 -15.93
CA LEU A 234 -3.31 -9.98 -15.05
C LEU A 234 -2.50 -10.01 -13.75
N GLN A 235 -1.90 -11.13 -13.41
CA GLN A 235 -1.23 -11.30 -12.10
C GLN A 235 0.02 -10.43 -11.94
N ALA A 236 0.76 -10.17 -13.02
CA ALA A 236 2.03 -9.44 -12.97
C ALA A 236 1.92 -8.05 -12.30
N ASP A 237 0.76 -7.40 -12.44
CA ASP A 237 0.50 -6.07 -11.90
C ASP A 237 -0.21 -6.07 -10.54
N LEU A 238 -0.44 -7.26 -9.95
CA LEU A 238 -1.19 -7.40 -8.68
C LEU A 238 -0.26 -7.60 -7.48
N PRO A 239 -0.49 -6.89 -6.37
CA PRO A 239 0.25 -7.10 -5.12
C PRO A 239 0.07 -8.51 -4.55
N THR A 240 -1.07 -9.15 -4.83
CA THR A 240 -1.45 -10.47 -4.30
C THR A 240 -0.98 -11.64 -5.14
N ALA A 241 -0.33 -11.41 -6.28
CA ALA A 241 0.36 -12.48 -7.00
C ALA A 241 1.41 -13.12 -6.07
N PRO A 242 1.49 -14.47 -6.00
CA PRO A 242 2.37 -15.13 -5.03
C PRO A 242 3.82 -14.65 -5.07
N GLU A 243 4.36 -14.44 -6.25
CA GLU A 243 5.73 -13.96 -6.47
C GLU A 243 5.93 -12.50 -6.04
N ASN A 244 4.91 -11.64 -6.19
CA ASN A 244 4.94 -10.24 -5.76
C ASN A 244 4.76 -10.12 -4.25
N LEU A 245 3.91 -10.95 -3.68
CA LEU A 245 3.61 -10.96 -2.25
C LEU A 245 4.74 -11.52 -1.40
N ALA A 246 5.52 -12.47 -1.93
CA ALA A 246 6.54 -13.20 -1.18
C ALA A 246 7.65 -12.31 -0.58
N GLY A 247 7.99 -11.19 -1.23
CA GLY A 247 8.98 -10.23 -0.75
C GLY A 247 8.40 -8.91 -0.25
N ALA A 248 7.09 -8.83 -0.10
CA ALA A 248 6.38 -7.61 0.29
C ALA A 248 6.25 -7.48 1.81
N LEU A 249 6.07 -6.24 2.27
CA LEU A 249 5.77 -5.88 3.64
C LEU A 249 4.29 -5.50 3.76
N ALA A 250 3.58 -6.09 4.70
CA ALA A 250 2.25 -5.60 5.07
C ALA A 250 2.39 -4.29 5.86
N LEU A 251 1.60 -3.27 5.51
CA LEU A 251 1.50 -2.07 6.33
C LEU A 251 0.97 -2.44 7.71
N ASP A 252 1.68 -2.01 8.76
CA ASP A 252 1.23 -2.17 10.15
C ASP A 252 0.41 -0.94 10.57
N ALA A 253 -0.91 -1.07 10.50
CA ALA A 253 -1.82 0.01 10.85
C ALA A 253 -1.74 0.38 12.34
N ASP A 254 -1.57 -0.58 13.23
CA ASP A 254 -1.48 -0.33 14.67
C ASP A 254 -0.24 0.49 14.99
N PHE A 255 0.91 0.13 14.40
CA PHE A 255 2.13 0.94 14.54
C PHE A 255 1.90 2.40 14.10
N TRP A 256 1.26 2.60 12.94
CA TRP A 256 1.05 3.97 12.43
C TRP A 256 0.01 4.74 13.22
N VAL A 257 -1.06 4.10 13.69
CA VAL A 257 -2.05 4.73 14.61
C VAL A 257 -1.35 5.27 15.86
N ASP A 258 -0.45 4.49 16.44
CA ASP A 258 0.23 4.86 17.69
C ASP A 258 1.33 5.91 17.51
N ASN A 259 1.97 5.97 16.33
CA ASN A 259 3.21 6.75 16.16
C ASN A 259 3.13 7.90 15.14
N ILE A 260 2.06 8.00 14.35
CA ILE A 260 2.00 8.93 13.21
C ILE A 260 2.17 10.40 13.60
N GLU A 261 1.61 10.83 14.73
CA GLU A 261 1.68 12.23 15.15
C GLU A 261 3.11 12.64 15.52
N GLU A 262 3.80 11.81 16.31
CA GLU A 262 5.17 12.08 16.75
C GLU A 262 6.14 12.00 15.56
N LEU A 263 6.00 10.96 14.74
CA LEU A 263 6.86 10.78 13.57
C LEU A 263 6.64 11.87 12.52
N ASN A 264 5.42 12.37 12.34
CA ASN A 264 5.16 13.54 11.48
C ASN A 264 5.84 14.82 12.01
N LYS A 265 5.79 15.09 13.31
CA LYS A 265 6.51 16.23 13.91
C LYS A 265 8.00 16.12 13.65
N ARG A 266 8.56 14.95 13.89
CA ARG A 266 9.99 14.68 13.67
C ARG A 266 10.37 14.80 12.19
N PHE A 267 9.56 14.23 11.30
CA PHE A 267 9.79 14.30 9.85
C PHE A 267 9.77 15.74 9.34
N ASN A 268 8.80 16.55 9.77
CA ASN A 268 8.72 17.95 9.37
C ASN A 268 9.90 18.76 9.88
N ALA A 269 10.35 18.53 11.12
CA ALA A 269 11.56 19.16 11.67
C ALA A 269 12.82 18.74 10.90
N TRP A 270 12.95 17.46 10.56
CA TRP A 270 14.02 16.93 9.73
C TRP A 270 14.01 17.51 8.32
N LEU A 271 12.84 17.64 7.70
CA LEU A 271 12.71 18.16 6.34
C LEU A 271 13.12 19.64 6.25
N ALA A 272 12.92 20.41 7.33
CA ALA A 272 13.23 21.83 7.41
C ALA A 272 14.73 22.13 7.61
N GLN A 273 15.54 21.17 7.98
CA GLN A 273 17.01 21.28 8.10
C GLN A 273 17.67 21.22 6.71
#